data_7fc6ec931011e9fb327ccd955af62df9
#
_entry.id   7fc6ec931011e9fb327ccd955af62df9
#
_cell.length_a   1.000
_cell.length_b   1.000
_cell.length_c   1.000
_cell.angle_alpha   90.00
_cell.angle_beta   90.00
_cell.angle_gamma   90.00
#
_symmetry.space_group_name_H-M   'P 1'
#
loop_
_entity.id
_entity.type
_entity.pdbx_description
1 polymer ?
#
loop_
_entity_poly.entity_id
_entity_poly.type
_entity_poly.pdbx_seq_one_letter_code
_entity_poly.pdbx_strand_id
1 'polypeptide(L)'
;MKILIIGDVHESDFWTEHVQKNKDSVEKIVFMGDYFDSFKKVSAQVAFENFKKILALRESLGNEKVIMLIGNHDFHYTKFCMGRYSGFSTTTFVLAGSSLDELVDNGTLVLSYEYDGYLFSHAGVSETWFKEMIGEDSSVEDINPLFKQSPRIVEFRNDERTTSQYGDNEHQSPIWIRPNALSENPYGDYHQIVGHTAFDFSNIDSDRVTMDNGKNLYFTDSNQHEAFILDTVTGESEILR
;
A
#
# COMPACT_ATOMS: atom_id res chain seq x y z
N MET A 1 -6.37 -18.12 -8.14
CA MET A 1 -7.48 -17.16 -8.02
C MET A 1 -7.00 -15.79 -8.47
N LYS A 2 -7.88 -14.96 -9.06
CA LYS A 2 -7.44 -13.68 -9.62
C LYS A 2 -7.71 -12.51 -8.68
N ILE A 3 -6.72 -11.63 -8.52
CA ILE A 3 -6.80 -10.40 -7.73
C ILE A 3 -6.50 -9.23 -8.66
N LEU A 4 -7.38 -8.22 -8.67
CA LEU A 4 -7.11 -6.94 -9.32
C LEU A 4 -6.38 -6.05 -8.31
N ILE A 5 -5.22 -5.53 -8.69
CA ILE A 5 -4.39 -4.68 -7.86
C ILE A 5 -4.33 -3.30 -8.51
N ILE A 6 -4.68 -2.29 -7.73
CA ILE A 6 -4.58 -0.89 -8.11
C ILE A 6 -3.41 -0.29 -7.33
N GLY A 7 -2.36 0.08 -8.03
CA GLY A 7 -1.19 0.73 -7.45
C GLY A 7 -1.53 2.08 -6.82
N ASP A 8 -0.51 2.90 -6.62
CA ASP A 8 -0.65 4.22 -5.99
C ASP A 8 -1.64 5.09 -6.78
N VAL A 9 -2.69 5.58 -6.08
CA VAL A 9 -3.83 6.26 -6.74
C VAL A 9 -3.50 7.70 -7.09
N HIS A 10 -2.82 8.42 -6.19
CA HIS A 10 -2.39 9.80 -6.36
C HIS A 10 -3.44 10.70 -7.03
N GLU A 11 -4.67 10.72 -6.44
CA GLU A 11 -5.80 11.56 -6.87
C GLU A 11 -6.33 11.25 -8.28
N SER A 12 -5.78 10.24 -8.96
CA SER A 12 -6.17 9.84 -10.31
C SER A 12 -7.39 8.91 -10.28
N ASP A 13 -8.21 8.95 -11.31
CA ASP A 13 -9.39 8.10 -11.47
C ASP A 13 -9.19 6.92 -12.45
N PHE A 14 -7.93 6.64 -12.83
CA PHE A 14 -7.56 5.56 -13.74
C PHE A 14 -8.11 4.20 -13.31
N TRP A 15 -8.19 3.96 -12.02
CA TRP A 15 -8.69 2.74 -11.41
C TRP A 15 -10.13 2.41 -11.82
N THR A 16 -10.94 3.44 -12.14
CA THR A 16 -12.38 3.30 -12.42
C THR A 16 -12.62 2.38 -13.62
N GLU A 17 -11.88 2.56 -14.71
CA GLU A 17 -12.01 1.74 -15.92
C GLU A 17 -11.58 0.29 -15.66
N HIS A 18 -10.42 0.10 -14.99
CA HIS A 18 -9.89 -1.22 -14.66
C HIS A 18 -10.82 -2.00 -13.75
N VAL A 19 -11.38 -1.35 -12.71
CA VAL A 19 -12.37 -1.97 -11.83
C VAL A 19 -13.65 -2.32 -12.60
N GLN A 20 -14.18 -1.40 -13.40
CA GLN A 20 -15.42 -1.67 -14.16
C GLN A 20 -15.28 -2.85 -15.11
N LYS A 21 -14.13 -3.02 -15.75
CA LYS A 21 -13.87 -4.13 -16.67
C LYS A 21 -13.66 -5.47 -15.95
N ASN A 22 -13.08 -5.47 -14.75
CA ASN A 22 -12.55 -6.69 -14.14
C ASN A 22 -13.28 -7.14 -12.86
N LYS A 23 -14.10 -6.30 -12.22
CA LYS A 23 -14.72 -6.57 -10.90
C LYS A 23 -15.51 -7.88 -10.81
N ASP A 24 -16.08 -8.34 -11.91
CA ASP A 24 -16.91 -9.57 -11.95
C ASP A 24 -16.07 -10.83 -12.23
N SER A 25 -14.82 -10.67 -12.67
CA SER A 25 -13.89 -11.76 -13.03
C SER A 25 -12.79 -12.00 -12.00
N VAL A 26 -12.69 -11.16 -10.95
CA VAL A 26 -11.68 -11.25 -9.90
C VAL A 26 -12.30 -11.53 -8.54
N GLU A 27 -11.59 -12.24 -7.68
CA GLU A 27 -12.02 -12.53 -6.30
C GLU A 27 -11.88 -11.31 -5.38
N LYS A 28 -10.80 -10.58 -5.54
CA LYS A 28 -10.45 -9.42 -4.71
C LYS A 28 -10.03 -8.24 -5.58
N ILE A 29 -10.22 -7.05 -5.02
CA ILE A 29 -9.69 -5.78 -5.55
C ILE A 29 -8.89 -5.16 -4.40
N VAL A 30 -7.59 -4.95 -4.59
CA VAL A 30 -6.71 -4.38 -3.59
C VAL A 30 -6.20 -3.04 -4.06
N PHE A 31 -6.50 -1.98 -3.31
CA PHE A 31 -5.92 -0.67 -3.48
C PHE A 31 -4.67 -0.57 -2.59
N MET A 32 -3.53 -0.23 -3.19
CA MET A 32 -2.23 -0.25 -2.51
C MET A 32 -1.95 0.98 -1.65
N GLY A 33 -2.85 1.97 -1.63
CA GLY A 33 -2.70 3.20 -0.85
C GLY A 33 -2.34 4.41 -1.69
N ASP A 34 -1.80 5.43 -1.03
CA ASP A 34 -1.45 6.73 -1.61
C ASP A 34 -2.60 7.32 -2.44
N TYR A 35 -3.75 7.51 -1.77
CA TYR A 35 -4.95 8.07 -2.42
C TYR A 35 -4.78 9.55 -2.73
N PHE A 36 -3.88 10.24 -2.02
CA PHE A 36 -3.64 11.68 -2.09
C PHE A 36 -2.26 12.03 -2.66
N ASP A 37 -1.99 13.33 -2.79
CA ASP A 37 -0.70 13.93 -3.16
C ASP A 37 -0.20 13.60 -4.57
N SER A 38 -1.02 13.95 -5.54
CA SER A 38 -0.62 13.89 -6.95
C SER A 38 0.51 14.88 -7.30
N PHE A 39 1.44 14.46 -8.15
CA PHE A 39 2.38 15.36 -8.80
C PHE A 39 1.71 16.32 -9.81
N LYS A 40 0.44 16.09 -10.16
CA LYS A 40 -0.40 16.97 -10.96
C LYS A 40 -1.13 17.95 -10.04
N LYS A 41 -1.44 19.16 -10.55
CA LYS A 41 -2.22 20.13 -9.77
C LYS A 41 -3.70 19.73 -9.74
N VAL A 42 -4.04 18.86 -8.83
CA VAL A 42 -5.41 18.48 -8.51
C VAL A 42 -5.87 19.28 -7.27
N SER A 43 -7.12 19.74 -7.23
CA SER A 43 -7.63 20.40 -6.03
C SER A 43 -7.94 19.36 -4.95
N ALA A 44 -7.71 19.73 -3.69
CA ALA A 44 -8.01 18.85 -2.55
C ALA A 44 -9.47 18.35 -2.54
N GLN A 45 -10.42 19.16 -3.05
CA GLN A 45 -11.82 18.75 -3.18
C GLN A 45 -11.99 17.64 -4.20
N VAL A 46 -11.33 17.72 -5.37
CA VAL A 46 -11.39 16.68 -6.42
C VAL A 46 -10.73 15.41 -5.92
N ALA A 47 -9.57 15.52 -5.25
CA ALA A 47 -8.90 14.39 -4.62
C ALA A 47 -9.81 13.67 -3.61
N PHE A 48 -10.43 14.41 -2.72
CA PHE A 48 -11.33 13.85 -1.71
C PHE A 48 -12.59 13.23 -2.32
N GLU A 49 -13.16 13.82 -3.38
CA GLU A 49 -14.28 13.23 -4.10
C GLU A 49 -13.88 11.92 -4.79
N ASN A 50 -12.68 11.83 -5.35
CA ASN A 50 -12.17 10.58 -5.91
C ASN A 50 -12.01 9.49 -4.83
N PHE A 51 -11.44 9.84 -3.69
CA PHE A 51 -11.32 8.93 -2.55
C PHE A 51 -12.70 8.42 -2.08
N LYS A 52 -13.71 9.29 -1.99
CA LYS A 52 -15.08 8.89 -1.64
C LYS A 52 -15.69 7.91 -2.64
N LYS A 53 -15.34 7.98 -3.93
CA LYS A 53 -15.79 6.98 -4.92
C LYS A 53 -15.22 5.59 -4.62
N ILE A 54 -13.98 5.51 -4.14
CA ILE A 54 -13.37 4.22 -3.73
C ILE A 54 -14.11 3.66 -2.50
N LEU A 55 -14.44 4.51 -1.52
CA LEU A 55 -15.25 4.09 -0.37
C LEU A 55 -16.64 3.58 -0.81
N ALA A 56 -17.31 4.30 -1.70
CA ALA A 56 -18.61 3.88 -2.24
C ALA A 56 -18.50 2.57 -3.04
N LEU A 57 -17.42 2.35 -3.78
CA LEU A 57 -17.15 1.08 -4.43
C LEU A 57 -17.05 -0.06 -3.41
N ARG A 58 -16.27 0.15 -2.35
CA ARG A 58 -16.12 -0.84 -1.27
C ARG A 58 -17.45 -1.16 -0.59
N GLU A 59 -18.27 -0.14 -0.32
CA GLU A 59 -19.62 -0.33 0.23
C GLU A 59 -20.50 -1.15 -0.71
N SER A 60 -20.45 -0.89 -2.02
CA SER A 60 -21.29 -1.55 -3.01
C SER A 60 -20.90 -3.01 -3.31
N LEU A 61 -19.59 -3.32 -3.31
CA LEU A 61 -19.06 -4.66 -3.64
C LEU A 61 -18.82 -5.53 -2.40
N GLY A 62 -18.78 -4.92 -1.21
CA GLY A 62 -18.53 -5.58 0.06
C GLY A 62 -17.09 -5.47 0.54
N ASN A 63 -16.95 -5.41 1.86
CA ASN A 63 -15.68 -5.22 2.55
C ASN A 63 -14.67 -6.37 2.31
N GLU A 64 -15.20 -7.57 2.10
CA GLU A 64 -14.39 -8.75 1.80
C GLU A 64 -13.83 -8.75 0.37
N LYS A 65 -14.46 -8.02 -0.54
CA LYS A 65 -14.02 -7.94 -1.93
C LYS A 65 -13.06 -6.80 -2.20
N VAL A 66 -13.28 -5.65 -1.58
CA VAL A 66 -12.45 -4.46 -1.79
C VAL A 66 -11.64 -4.17 -0.54
N ILE A 67 -10.33 -4.33 -0.66
CA ILE A 67 -9.35 -4.10 0.38
C ILE A 67 -8.68 -2.75 0.12
N MET A 68 -8.51 -1.95 1.17
CA MET A 68 -7.89 -0.63 1.08
C MET A 68 -6.69 -0.58 2.02
N LEU A 69 -5.48 -0.54 1.46
CA LEU A 69 -4.26 -0.32 2.23
C LEU A 69 -4.05 1.17 2.47
N ILE A 70 -3.34 1.52 3.53
CA ILE A 70 -2.90 2.88 3.81
C ILE A 70 -1.49 3.08 3.25
N GLY A 71 -1.27 4.18 2.54
CA GLY A 71 0.05 4.62 2.09
C GLY A 71 0.62 5.74 2.95
N ASN A 72 1.88 6.13 2.68
CA ASN A 72 2.53 7.20 3.43
C ASN A 72 1.94 8.58 3.10
N HIS A 73 1.45 8.81 1.88
CA HIS A 73 0.72 10.00 1.47
C HIS A 73 -0.73 10.07 1.98
N ASP A 74 -1.22 9.01 2.62
CA ASP A 74 -2.48 9.03 3.36
C ASP A 74 -2.24 9.22 4.85
N PHE A 75 -1.23 8.50 5.39
CA PHE A 75 -0.92 8.48 6.81
C PHE A 75 -0.58 9.89 7.34
N HIS A 76 0.14 10.70 6.59
CA HIS A 76 0.52 12.04 7.04
C HIS A 76 -0.67 13.02 7.14
N TYR A 77 -1.86 12.66 6.65
CA TYR A 77 -3.10 13.40 6.87
C TYR A 77 -3.89 12.93 8.09
N THR A 78 -3.44 11.88 8.77
CA THR A 78 -4.09 11.43 10.00
C THR A 78 -3.62 12.22 11.23
N LYS A 79 -4.45 12.25 12.29
CA LYS A 79 -4.07 12.80 13.61
C LYS A 79 -2.91 12.03 14.26
N PHE A 80 -2.61 10.84 13.78
CA PHE A 80 -1.59 9.97 14.36
C PHE A 80 -0.18 10.34 13.90
N CYS A 81 -0.04 10.91 12.72
CA CYS A 81 1.25 11.26 12.14
C CYS A 81 1.84 12.51 12.80
N MET A 82 3.11 12.42 13.19
CA MET A 82 3.86 13.54 13.77
C MET A 82 4.58 14.37 12.71
N GLY A 83 4.96 13.72 11.60
CA GLY A 83 5.66 14.34 10.49
C GLY A 83 4.73 14.92 9.45
N ARG A 84 5.25 15.85 8.66
CA ARG A 84 4.63 16.32 7.41
C ARG A 84 5.63 16.06 6.31
N TYR A 85 5.25 15.17 5.41
CA TYR A 85 6.13 14.73 4.35
C TYR A 85 5.89 15.49 3.05
N SER A 86 6.68 15.21 2.03
CA SER A 86 6.53 15.79 0.71
C SER A 86 5.09 15.62 0.20
N GLY A 87 4.52 16.64 -0.42
CA GLY A 87 3.13 16.62 -0.92
C GLY A 87 2.09 17.14 0.07
N PHE A 88 2.38 17.21 1.39
CA PHE A 88 1.40 17.60 2.40
C PHE A 88 0.70 18.92 2.08
N SER A 89 -0.62 18.89 2.08
CA SER A 89 -1.52 20.03 1.89
C SER A 89 -2.41 20.26 3.11
N THR A 90 -2.36 21.47 3.69
CA THR A 90 -3.27 21.83 4.79
C THR A 90 -4.74 21.75 4.37
N THR A 91 -5.05 22.02 3.10
CA THR A 91 -6.43 21.93 2.61
C THR A 91 -6.90 20.48 2.55
N THR A 92 -6.05 19.57 2.08
CA THR A 92 -6.34 18.12 2.08
C THR A 92 -6.49 17.60 3.52
N PHE A 93 -5.62 18.01 4.44
CA PHE A 93 -5.74 17.66 5.86
C PHE A 93 -7.10 18.07 6.45
N VAL A 94 -7.56 19.29 6.18
CA VAL A 94 -8.86 19.78 6.69
C VAL A 94 -10.03 18.99 6.08
N LEU A 95 -9.95 18.62 4.81
CA LEU A 95 -11.02 17.89 4.11
C LEU A 95 -11.07 16.40 4.43
N ALA A 96 -9.93 15.76 4.45
CA ALA A 96 -9.83 14.29 4.48
C ALA A 96 -9.40 13.72 5.84
N GLY A 97 -8.67 14.49 6.66
CA GLY A 97 -8.03 14.00 7.88
C GLY A 97 -8.97 13.27 8.84
N SER A 98 -10.12 13.87 9.17
CA SER A 98 -11.10 13.20 10.06
C SER A 98 -11.67 11.92 9.49
N SER A 99 -11.85 11.85 8.16
CA SER A 99 -12.32 10.62 7.50
C SER A 99 -11.23 9.53 7.53
N LEU A 100 -9.97 9.90 7.28
CA LEU A 100 -8.85 8.95 7.37
C LEU A 100 -8.69 8.42 8.80
N ASP A 101 -8.79 9.28 9.81
CA ASP A 101 -8.77 8.87 11.22
C ASP A 101 -9.83 7.81 11.52
N GLU A 102 -11.08 8.06 11.10
CA GLU A 102 -12.20 7.13 11.29
C GLU A 102 -11.97 5.81 10.57
N LEU A 103 -11.41 5.85 9.34
CA LEU A 103 -11.16 4.66 8.54
C LEU A 103 -10.02 3.79 9.12
N VAL A 104 -9.02 4.40 9.76
CA VAL A 104 -8.00 3.68 10.54
C VAL A 104 -8.62 3.11 11.81
N ASP A 105 -9.35 3.93 12.57
CA ASP A 105 -9.97 3.52 13.85
C ASP A 105 -10.98 2.38 13.67
N ASN A 106 -11.73 2.33 12.58
CA ASN A 106 -12.70 1.27 12.29
C ASN A 106 -12.12 0.05 11.53
N GLY A 107 -10.87 0.15 11.05
CA GLY A 107 -10.18 -0.93 10.32
C GLY A 107 -10.59 -1.05 8.85
N THR A 108 -11.10 0.00 8.25
CA THR A 108 -11.36 0.08 6.79
C THR A 108 -10.05 0.28 6.02
N LEU A 109 -9.18 1.18 6.50
CA LEU A 109 -7.80 1.29 6.05
C LEU A 109 -6.94 0.37 6.90
N VAL A 110 -6.24 -0.56 6.26
CA VAL A 110 -5.39 -1.56 6.90
C VAL A 110 -3.93 -1.37 6.48
N LEU A 111 -3.00 -1.83 7.32
CA LEU A 111 -1.57 -1.75 7.06
C LEU A 111 -1.10 -2.88 6.16
N SER A 112 -1.70 -4.05 6.30
CA SER A 112 -1.38 -5.24 5.53
C SER A 112 -2.63 -6.07 5.23
N TYR A 113 -2.54 -6.89 4.19
CA TYR A 113 -3.53 -7.88 3.83
C TYR A 113 -2.82 -9.16 3.36
N GLU A 114 -3.12 -10.28 3.99
CA GLU A 114 -2.61 -11.58 3.58
C GLU A 114 -3.68 -12.34 2.81
N TYR A 115 -3.29 -12.97 1.72
CA TYR A 115 -4.16 -13.83 0.94
C TYR A 115 -3.36 -14.87 0.14
N ASP A 116 -3.60 -16.15 0.42
CA ASP A 116 -3.08 -17.29 -0.35
C ASP A 116 -1.54 -17.29 -0.48
N GLY A 117 -0.83 -16.93 0.61
CA GLY A 117 0.64 -16.85 0.65
C GLY A 117 1.23 -15.58 0.06
N TYR A 118 0.38 -14.60 -0.26
CA TYR A 118 0.77 -13.27 -0.70
C TYR A 118 0.49 -12.24 0.39
N LEU A 119 1.48 -11.44 0.72
CA LEU A 119 1.39 -10.35 1.68
C LEU A 119 1.39 -9.01 0.94
N PHE A 120 0.28 -8.30 1.03
CA PHE A 120 0.06 -6.98 0.46
C PHE A 120 0.32 -5.93 1.54
N SER A 121 1.13 -4.94 1.25
CA SER A 121 1.28 -3.72 2.04
C SER A 121 1.79 -2.62 1.13
N HIS A 122 1.62 -1.35 1.52
CA HIS A 122 1.97 -0.24 0.63
C HIS A 122 3.43 -0.30 0.16
N ALA A 123 4.39 -0.58 1.06
CA ALA A 123 5.82 -0.59 0.72
C ALA A 123 6.53 -1.93 1.00
N GLY A 124 5.92 -2.85 1.76
CA GLY A 124 6.49 -4.15 2.12
C GLY A 124 6.75 -4.30 3.63
N VAL A 125 6.80 -5.53 4.09
CA VAL A 125 7.07 -5.87 5.49
C VAL A 125 8.44 -6.55 5.59
N SER A 126 9.38 -5.91 6.29
CA SER A 126 10.68 -6.53 6.62
C SER A 126 10.59 -7.36 7.89
N GLU A 127 11.43 -8.37 7.98
CA GLU A 127 11.59 -9.20 9.18
C GLU A 127 12.03 -8.38 10.39
N THR A 128 12.96 -7.44 10.18
CA THR A 128 13.50 -6.56 11.23
C THR A 128 12.40 -5.67 11.81
N TRP A 129 11.66 -4.93 10.96
CA TRP A 129 10.57 -4.09 11.44
C TRP A 129 9.48 -4.92 12.14
N PHE A 130 9.14 -6.09 11.59
CA PHE A 130 8.13 -6.96 12.18
C PHE A 130 8.52 -7.37 13.60
N LYS A 131 9.73 -7.88 13.80
CA LYS A 131 10.22 -8.29 15.13
C LYS A 131 10.27 -7.14 16.12
N GLU A 132 10.73 -5.96 15.69
CA GLU A 132 10.85 -4.79 16.56
C GLU A 132 9.49 -4.20 16.97
N MET A 133 8.50 -4.22 16.07
CA MET A 133 7.22 -3.54 16.29
C MET A 133 6.10 -4.48 16.71
N ILE A 134 6.03 -5.66 16.12
CA ILE A 134 4.95 -6.62 16.35
C ILE A 134 5.38 -7.64 17.42
N GLY A 135 6.60 -8.19 17.26
CA GLY A 135 7.19 -9.14 18.20
C GLY A 135 7.60 -10.45 17.53
N GLU A 136 8.61 -11.12 18.10
CA GLU A 136 9.17 -12.36 17.54
C GLU A 136 8.19 -13.55 17.57
N ASP A 137 7.29 -13.58 18.55
CA ASP A 137 6.31 -14.66 18.74
C ASP A 137 4.94 -14.35 18.09
N SER A 138 4.86 -13.29 17.29
CA SER A 138 3.65 -12.80 16.64
C SER A 138 3.49 -13.32 15.21
N SER A 139 2.31 -13.12 14.64
CA SER A 139 1.98 -13.53 13.26
C SER A 139 1.54 -12.32 12.41
N VAL A 140 1.38 -12.53 11.11
CA VAL A 140 0.93 -11.48 10.18
C VAL A 140 -0.44 -10.90 10.57
N GLU A 141 -1.29 -11.70 11.22
CA GLU A 141 -2.61 -11.26 11.68
C GLU A 141 -2.55 -10.21 12.79
N ASP A 142 -1.42 -10.11 13.50
CA ASP A 142 -1.22 -9.14 14.60
C ASP A 142 -0.87 -7.73 14.09
N ILE A 143 -0.48 -7.58 12.81
CA ILE A 143 -0.09 -6.29 12.22
C ILE A 143 -1.23 -5.28 12.31
N ASN A 144 -2.40 -5.61 11.80
CA ASN A 144 -3.54 -4.69 11.73
C ASN A 144 -4.14 -4.36 13.12
N PRO A 145 -4.32 -5.32 14.04
CA PRO A 145 -4.72 -5.01 15.41
C PRO A 145 -3.77 -4.05 16.12
N LEU A 146 -2.45 -4.26 15.97
CA LEU A 146 -1.47 -3.36 16.58
C LEU A 146 -1.44 -2.00 15.88
N PHE A 147 -1.51 -1.94 14.55
CA PHE A 147 -1.64 -0.68 13.80
C PHE A 147 -2.85 0.12 14.28
N LYS A 148 -4.01 -0.49 14.42
CA LYS A 148 -5.22 0.16 14.93
C LYS A 148 -5.04 0.69 16.36
N GLN A 149 -4.36 -0.06 17.22
CA GLN A 149 -4.11 0.33 18.62
C GLN A 149 -3.03 1.42 18.73
N SER A 150 -2.00 1.36 17.90
CA SER A 150 -0.82 2.21 17.92
C SER A 150 -0.40 2.64 16.51
N PRO A 151 -1.16 3.51 15.82
CA PRO A 151 -0.88 3.84 14.42
C PRO A 151 0.51 4.42 14.17
N ARG A 152 1.16 4.98 15.18
CA ARG A 152 2.53 5.53 15.08
C ARG A 152 3.63 4.51 14.82
N ILE A 153 3.36 3.22 14.88
CA ILE A 153 4.35 2.20 14.51
C ILE A 153 4.81 2.32 13.07
N VAL A 154 4.06 3.06 12.24
CA VAL A 154 4.40 3.29 10.82
C VAL A 154 5.06 4.64 10.53
N GLU A 155 5.38 5.45 11.55
CA GLU A 155 6.14 6.69 11.34
C GLU A 155 7.47 6.43 10.63
N PHE A 156 7.87 7.38 9.76
CA PHE A 156 9.19 7.32 9.12
C PHE A 156 10.30 7.37 10.18
N ARG A 157 11.17 6.40 10.15
CA ARG A 157 12.29 6.32 11.08
C ARG A 157 13.51 7.08 10.54
N ASN A 158 14.02 7.97 11.34
CA ASN A 158 15.21 8.75 11.05
C ASN A 158 16.08 8.81 12.32
N ASP A 159 16.71 7.71 12.64
CA ASP A 159 17.64 7.58 13.77
C ASP A 159 19.04 7.13 13.29
N GLU A 160 19.98 6.94 14.21
CA GLU A 160 21.37 6.55 13.89
C GLU A 160 21.47 5.21 13.13
N ARG A 161 20.47 4.34 13.23
CA ARG A 161 20.39 3.05 12.53
C ARG A 161 19.81 3.18 11.12
N THR A 162 19.05 4.25 10.88
CA THR A 162 18.33 4.49 9.64
C THR A 162 18.95 5.64 8.86
N THR A 163 20.19 5.44 8.37
CA THR A 163 20.95 6.48 7.67
C THR A 163 20.45 6.77 6.25
N SER A 164 19.53 5.95 5.72
CA SER A 164 18.97 6.16 4.39
C SER A 164 17.95 7.28 4.38
N GLN A 165 18.24 8.31 3.60
CA GLN A 165 17.41 9.50 3.44
C GLN A 165 16.03 9.21 2.82
N TYR A 166 15.90 8.06 2.12
CA TYR A 166 14.71 7.68 1.33
C TYR A 166 14.01 6.42 1.83
N GLY A 167 14.37 5.90 3.01
CA GLY A 167 13.74 4.71 3.60
C GLY A 167 14.29 3.37 3.08
N ASP A 168 15.45 3.33 2.39
CA ASP A 168 16.09 2.08 2.02
C ASP A 168 16.85 1.48 3.21
N ASN A 169 16.08 0.95 4.16
CA ASN A 169 16.57 0.39 5.43
C ASN A 169 15.52 -0.57 6.01
N GLU A 170 15.96 -1.70 6.52
CA GLU A 170 15.11 -2.79 7.04
C GLU A 170 14.30 -2.43 8.29
N HIS A 171 14.64 -1.36 9.00
CA HIS A 171 13.85 -0.86 10.14
C HIS A 171 12.65 -0.02 9.73
N GLN A 172 12.51 0.34 8.47
CA GLN A 172 11.37 1.13 8.00
C GLN A 172 10.07 0.33 7.99
N SER A 173 8.98 1.04 8.20
CA SER A 173 7.65 0.46 8.27
C SER A 173 7.10 0.06 6.89
N PRO A 174 6.00 -0.72 6.87
CA PRO A 174 5.33 -1.17 5.64
C PRO A 174 4.78 -0.07 4.72
N ILE A 175 4.91 1.19 5.09
CA ILE A 175 4.54 2.32 4.22
C ILE A 175 5.75 3.17 3.78
N TRP A 176 7.00 2.76 4.17
CA TRP A 176 8.20 3.55 3.88
C TRP A 176 9.38 2.76 3.34
N ILE A 177 9.48 1.46 3.61
CA ILE A 177 10.64 0.65 3.20
C ILE A 177 10.82 0.67 1.68
N ARG A 178 12.08 0.60 1.22
CA ARG A 178 12.39 0.54 -0.21
C ARG A 178 12.76 -0.88 -0.64
N PRO A 179 12.63 -1.17 -1.95
CA PRO A 179 12.77 -2.53 -2.49
C PRO A 179 14.09 -3.24 -2.19
N ASN A 180 15.23 -2.51 -2.15
CA ASN A 180 16.52 -3.17 -1.86
C ASN A 180 16.53 -3.74 -0.44
N ALA A 181 16.28 -2.88 0.57
CA ALA A 181 16.23 -3.31 1.96
C ALA A 181 15.16 -4.39 2.22
N LEU A 182 14.00 -4.27 1.55
CA LEU A 182 12.96 -5.27 1.64
C LEU A 182 13.39 -6.61 1.03
N SER A 183 14.05 -6.61 -0.13
CA SER A 183 14.48 -7.82 -0.82
C SER A 183 15.54 -8.60 -0.05
N GLU A 184 16.39 -7.89 0.71
CA GLU A 184 17.44 -8.47 1.56
C GLU A 184 16.91 -8.94 2.94
N ASN A 185 15.76 -8.41 3.38
CA ASN A 185 15.20 -8.69 4.72
C ASN A 185 13.67 -8.89 4.70
N PRO A 186 13.12 -9.75 3.83
CA PRO A 186 11.67 -9.95 3.74
C PRO A 186 11.11 -10.71 4.93
N TYR A 187 9.92 -10.31 5.42
CA TYR A 187 9.22 -11.02 6.49
C TYR A 187 8.65 -12.35 6.01
N GLY A 188 8.95 -13.40 6.76
CA GLY A 188 8.33 -14.71 6.65
C GLY A 188 8.50 -15.38 5.28
N ASP A 189 7.61 -16.33 4.98
CA ASP A 189 7.62 -17.13 3.74
C ASP A 189 6.51 -16.66 2.76
N TYR A 190 6.40 -15.33 2.57
CA TYR A 190 5.40 -14.72 1.72
C TYR A 190 6.00 -14.18 0.42
N HIS A 191 5.24 -14.29 -0.68
CA HIS A 191 5.39 -13.35 -1.77
C HIS A 191 4.89 -11.98 -1.30
N GLN A 192 5.57 -10.89 -1.66
CA GLN A 192 5.11 -9.56 -1.26
C GLN A 192 4.68 -8.74 -2.47
N ILE A 193 3.59 -7.98 -2.31
CA ILE A 193 3.04 -7.07 -3.32
C ILE A 193 3.11 -5.66 -2.77
N VAL A 194 3.78 -4.76 -3.51
CA VAL A 194 4.06 -3.40 -3.07
C VAL A 194 3.77 -2.34 -4.12
N GLY A 195 3.42 -1.14 -3.68
CA GLY A 195 3.41 0.13 -4.40
C GLY A 195 4.61 1.00 -4.01
N HIS A 196 4.37 2.27 -3.64
CA HIS A 196 5.30 3.21 -3.01
C HIS A 196 6.53 3.59 -3.84
N THR A 197 7.11 2.67 -4.56
CA THR A 197 8.30 2.90 -5.38
C THR A 197 7.93 2.71 -6.83
N ALA A 198 7.84 3.83 -7.54
CA ALA A 198 7.48 3.81 -8.95
C ALA A 198 8.51 3.03 -9.77
N PHE A 199 8.01 2.10 -10.56
CA PHE A 199 8.77 1.21 -11.41
C PHE A 199 8.47 1.49 -12.87
N ASP A 200 9.49 1.55 -13.72
CA ASP A 200 9.31 1.74 -15.16
C ASP A 200 9.22 0.39 -15.87
N PHE A 201 8.00 -0.06 -16.11
CA PHE A 201 7.73 -1.32 -16.81
C PHE A 201 7.99 -1.28 -18.33
N SER A 202 8.30 -0.12 -18.89
CA SER A 202 8.55 0.00 -20.35
C SER A 202 9.85 -0.67 -20.79
N ASN A 203 10.79 -0.84 -19.88
CA ASN A 203 12.14 -1.35 -20.14
C ASN A 203 12.49 -2.67 -19.40
N ILE A 204 11.51 -3.30 -18.76
CA ILE A 204 11.75 -4.46 -17.91
C ILE A 204 10.80 -5.59 -18.32
N ASP A 205 11.36 -6.78 -18.50
CA ASP A 205 10.61 -7.98 -18.86
C ASP A 205 9.84 -8.60 -17.67
N SER A 206 9.91 -7.97 -16.47
CA SER A 206 9.32 -8.50 -15.24
C SER A 206 8.85 -7.38 -14.31
N ASP A 207 7.66 -7.54 -13.76
CA ASP A 207 7.06 -6.73 -12.70
C ASP A 207 7.50 -7.18 -11.29
N ARG A 208 8.53 -8.04 -11.18
CA ARG A 208 8.94 -8.66 -9.94
C ARG A 208 10.43 -8.99 -9.89
N VAL A 209 10.93 -9.10 -8.67
CA VAL A 209 12.27 -9.61 -8.35
C VAL A 209 12.17 -10.75 -7.33
N THR A 210 13.17 -11.63 -7.27
CA THR A 210 13.25 -12.67 -6.24
C THR A 210 13.95 -12.10 -5.01
N MET A 211 13.32 -12.24 -3.83
CA MET A 211 13.85 -11.83 -2.53
C MET A 211 14.75 -12.92 -1.92
N ASP A 212 15.48 -12.60 -0.86
CA ASP A 212 16.41 -13.52 -0.18
C ASP A 212 15.74 -14.76 0.42
N ASN A 213 14.45 -14.69 0.73
CA ASN A 213 13.65 -15.85 1.15
C ASN A 213 13.21 -16.78 -0.01
N GLY A 214 13.62 -16.47 -1.24
CA GLY A 214 13.25 -17.22 -2.45
C GLY A 214 11.85 -16.95 -2.98
N LYS A 215 11.09 -16.02 -2.37
CA LYS A 215 9.77 -15.56 -2.85
C LYS A 215 9.92 -14.36 -3.76
N ASN A 216 8.84 -13.97 -4.43
CA ASN A 216 8.83 -12.82 -5.32
C ASN A 216 8.33 -11.56 -4.61
N LEU A 217 8.96 -10.45 -4.92
CA LEU A 217 8.47 -9.09 -4.67
C LEU A 217 7.88 -8.54 -5.98
N TYR A 218 6.58 -8.25 -5.98
CA TYR A 218 5.85 -7.68 -7.11
C TYR A 218 5.69 -6.19 -6.93
N PHE A 219 5.99 -5.43 -7.98
CA PHE A 219 5.81 -3.98 -8.02
C PHE A 219 4.51 -3.62 -8.71
N THR A 220 3.73 -2.75 -8.12
CA THR A 220 2.41 -2.36 -8.64
C THR A 220 2.23 -0.85 -8.80
N ASP A 221 3.23 -0.04 -8.40
CA ASP A 221 3.25 1.37 -8.72
C ASP A 221 3.99 1.61 -10.03
N SER A 222 3.34 2.34 -10.93
CA SER A 222 3.96 2.86 -12.14
C SER A 222 3.53 4.32 -12.34
N ASN A 223 4.43 5.16 -12.81
CA ASN A 223 4.09 6.54 -13.16
C ASN A 223 3.06 6.64 -14.32
N GLN A 224 2.60 5.51 -14.88
CA GLN A 224 1.70 5.42 -16.02
C GLN A 224 0.26 5.07 -15.62
N HIS A 225 -0.03 4.92 -14.32
CA HIS A 225 -1.35 4.57 -13.80
C HIS A 225 -1.88 3.24 -14.34
N GLU A 226 -1.04 2.23 -14.34
CA GLU A 226 -1.39 0.86 -14.72
C GLU A 226 -2.04 0.13 -13.54
N ALA A 227 -2.87 -0.86 -13.84
CA ALA A 227 -3.37 -1.82 -12.86
C ALA A 227 -2.82 -3.22 -13.18
N PHE A 228 -2.97 -4.16 -12.25
CA PHE A 228 -2.40 -5.50 -12.37
C PHE A 228 -3.45 -6.55 -12.06
N ILE A 229 -3.39 -7.68 -12.76
CA ILE A 229 -4.11 -8.90 -12.36
C ILE A 229 -3.06 -9.92 -11.96
N LEU A 230 -3.14 -10.42 -10.73
CA LEU A 230 -2.32 -11.52 -10.22
C LEU A 230 -3.19 -12.77 -10.11
N ASP A 231 -2.74 -13.88 -10.71
CA ASP A 231 -3.29 -15.19 -10.41
C ASP A 231 -2.46 -15.86 -9.30
N THR A 232 -3.03 -15.98 -8.10
CA THR A 232 -2.32 -16.50 -6.93
C THR A 232 -1.99 -17.98 -7.03
N VAL A 233 -2.66 -18.73 -7.90
CA VAL A 233 -2.40 -20.18 -8.10
C VAL A 233 -1.18 -20.40 -8.99
N THR A 234 -1.03 -19.62 -10.04
CA THR A 234 0.09 -19.75 -11.00
C THR A 234 1.25 -18.83 -10.69
N GLY A 235 1.03 -17.76 -9.92
CA GLY A 235 1.98 -16.68 -9.70
C GLY A 235 2.19 -15.78 -10.93
N GLU A 236 1.36 -15.93 -11.96
CA GLU A 236 1.41 -15.09 -13.15
C GLU A 236 0.72 -13.75 -12.89
N SER A 237 1.32 -12.69 -13.40
CA SER A 237 0.78 -11.33 -13.35
C SER A 237 0.59 -10.76 -14.76
N GLU A 238 -0.44 -9.94 -14.92
CA GLU A 238 -0.76 -9.22 -16.15
C GLU A 238 -0.85 -7.74 -15.84
N ILE A 239 -0.10 -6.90 -16.59
CA ILE A 239 -0.17 -5.45 -16.51
C ILE A 239 -1.29 -4.96 -17.42
N LEU A 240 -2.26 -4.27 -16.84
CA LEU A 240 -3.41 -3.68 -17.54
C LEU A 240 -3.11 -2.21 -17.89
N ARG A 241 -3.09 -1.88 -19.15
CA ARG A 241 -2.83 -0.53 -19.68
C ARG A 241 -4.10 0.12 -20.21
#